data_921c18f5607e819aa3ee6922b065118e
#
_entry.id   921c18f5607e819aa3ee6922b065118e
#
_cell.length_a   1.000
_cell.length_b   1.000
_cell.length_c   1.000
_cell.angle_alpha   90.00
_cell.angle_beta   90.00
_cell.angle_gamma   90.00
#
_symmetry.space_group_name_H-M   'P 1'
#
loop_
_entity.id
_entity.type
_entity.pdbx_description
1 polymer ?
#
loop_
_entity_poly.entity_id
_entity_poly.type
_entity_poly.pdbx_seq_one_letter_code
_entity_poly.pdbx_strand_id
1 'polypeptide(L)'
;MRRTAIIITMGLTTIPVLAQRTKNTSPEQTKPSTTMETPKGYTYGKVGASPFTMKDLDALKATVLFGPEDEKYLRMAGEVLKDQTDAVLDLWYGYVGSHPHLVHYFSYKGQPDMEYLGAVRARFGQWIMDICNRPYDQEWLNYQYEIALRHHSTKKNATDGVQAEPIIHMRYLVGFIFPITATMKDFLAKKGHSAEDVEKMHAAWFKAVTMTATLWCQPYVNEGEF
;
A
#
# COMPACT_ATOMS: atom_id res chain seq x y z
N MET A 1 44.61 1.96 -3.60
CA MET A 1 43.57 1.18 -4.27
C MET A 1 42.62 2.17 -4.97
N ARG A 2 42.68 2.23 -6.29
CA ARG A 2 41.92 3.19 -7.12
C ARG A 2 40.53 2.59 -7.39
N ARG A 3 39.45 3.33 -7.07
CA ARG A 3 38.07 2.97 -7.41
C ARG A 3 37.78 3.45 -8.83
N THR A 4 37.51 2.55 -9.73
CA THR A 4 37.11 2.83 -11.11
C THR A 4 35.59 3.01 -11.15
N ALA A 5 35.13 4.23 -11.47
CA ALA A 5 33.72 4.51 -11.73
C ALA A 5 33.43 4.17 -13.19
N ILE A 6 32.44 3.31 -13.44
CA ILE A 6 31.95 3.01 -14.79
C ILE A 6 30.80 3.98 -15.07
N ILE A 7 31.04 4.91 -16.02
CA ILE A 7 30.01 5.82 -16.56
C ILE A 7 29.41 5.13 -17.79
N ILE A 8 28.13 4.79 -17.73
CA ILE A 8 27.38 4.32 -18.91
C ILE A 8 26.75 5.53 -19.59
N THR A 9 27.26 5.88 -20.73
CA THR A 9 26.73 6.97 -21.60
C THR A 9 25.68 6.36 -22.54
N MET A 10 24.41 6.69 -22.36
CA MET A 10 23.35 6.39 -23.32
C MET A 10 23.32 7.48 -24.40
N GLY A 11 23.59 7.10 -25.65
CA GLY A 11 23.51 7.98 -26.79
C GLY A 11 22.06 8.29 -27.19
N LEU A 12 21.71 9.57 -27.26
CA LEU A 12 20.45 10.04 -27.85
C LEU A 12 20.62 10.09 -29.38
N THR A 13 19.81 9.32 -30.10
CA THR A 13 19.61 9.50 -31.54
C THR A 13 18.42 10.42 -31.78
N THR A 14 18.67 11.59 -32.37
CA THR A 14 17.63 12.56 -32.74
C THR A 14 17.06 12.21 -34.12
N ILE A 15 15.72 12.07 -34.21
CA ILE A 15 14.97 11.97 -35.47
C ILE A 15 14.33 13.34 -35.74
N PRO A 16 14.43 13.94 -36.94
CA PRO A 16 13.78 15.21 -37.23
C PRO A 16 12.29 15.04 -37.51
N VAL A 17 11.47 15.80 -36.80
CA VAL A 17 10.01 15.89 -37.03
C VAL A 17 9.71 17.02 -37.99
N LEU A 18 9.06 16.66 -39.09
CA LEU A 18 8.55 17.61 -40.11
C LEU A 18 7.28 18.29 -39.56
N ALA A 19 7.29 19.61 -39.49
CA ALA A 19 6.16 20.41 -38.99
C ALA A 19 5.07 20.51 -40.06
N GLN A 20 3.87 19.98 -39.78
CA GLN A 20 2.63 20.36 -40.46
C GLN A 20 1.75 21.19 -39.54
N ARG A 21 1.48 22.41 -40.00
CA ARG A 21 0.65 23.44 -39.34
C ARG A 21 -0.81 23.21 -39.72
N THR A 22 -1.65 22.77 -38.80
CA THR A 22 -3.11 22.78 -38.95
C THR A 22 -3.79 23.57 -37.84
N LYS A 23 -4.86 24.27 -38.27
CA LYS A 23 -5.56 25.34 -37.58
C LYS A 23 -6.28 24.88 -36.28
N ASN A 24 -6.21 25.78 -35.30
CA ASN A 24 -6.91 25.81 -34.02
C ASN A 24 -8.44 25.65 -34.17
N THR A 25 -8.98 24.67 -33.44
CA THR A 25 -10.30 24.72 -32.83
C THR A 25 -10.19 24.01 -31.48
N SER A 26 -10.28 24.78 -30.39
CA SER A 26 -10.27 24.25 -29.03
C SER A 26 -11.57 23.50 -28.76
N PRO A 27 -11.52 22.24 -28.33
CA PRO A 27 -12.62 21.63 -27.58
C PRO A 27 -12.40 21.92 -26.09
N GLU A 28 -13.43 22.43 -25.47
CA GLU A 28 -13.62 22.55 -24.02
C GLU A 28 -13.27 21.20 -23.37
N GLN A 29 -12.15 21.16 -22.64
CA GLN A 29 -11.75 19.97 -21.88
C GLN A 29 -12.63 19.84 -20.66
N THR A 30 -13.72 19.10 -20.76
CA THR A 30 -14.40 18.49 -19.63
C THR A 30 -13.38 17.55 -18.95
N LYS A 31 -12.86 17.97 -17.78
CA LYS A 31 -12.09 17.10 -16.89
C LYS A 31 -12.95 15.89 -16.57
N PRO A 32 -12.51 14.66 -16.82
CA PRO A 32 -13.21 13.50 -16.32
C PRO A 32 -13.15 13.56 -14.80
N SER A 33 -14.31 13.60 -14.15
CA SER A 33 -14.47 13.28 -12.74
C SER A 33 -14.12 11.79 -12.60
N THR A 34 -12.90 11.49 -12.20
CA THR A 34 -12.47 10.13 -11.92
C THR A 34 -13.09 9.73 -10.59
N THR A 35 -14.32 9.24 -10.62
CA THR A 35 -14.82 8.36 -9.57
C THR A 35 -13.91 7.13 -9.60
N MET A 36 -13.03 7.01 -8.61
CA MET A 36 -12.19 5.81 -8.49
C MET A 36 -13.12 4.62 -8.32
N GLU A 37 -13.08 3.71 -9.30
CA GLU A 37 -13.86 2.48 -9.26
C GLU A 37 -13.40 1.64 -8.06
N THR A 38 -14.35 1.12 -7.29
CA THR A 38 -14.05 0.29 -6.11
C THR A 38 -13.26 -0.95 -6.57
N PRO A 39 -12.06 -1.22 -6.03
CA PRO A 39 -11.26 -2.35 -6.46
C PRO A 39 -12.00 -3.68 -6.30
N LYS A 40 -11.85 -4.59 -7.28
CA LYS A 40 -12.39 -5.96 -7.21
C LYS A 40 -11.96 -6.62 -5.89
N GLY A 41 -12.92 -7.16 -5.14
CA GLY A 41 -12.68 -7.80 -3.85
C GLY A 41 -12.51 -6.84 -2.67
N TYR A 42 -12.63 -5.53 -2.85
CA TYR A 42 -12.71 -4.59 -1.73
C TYR A 42 -14.10 -4.65 -1.10
N THR A 43 -14.18 -4.95 0.20
CA THR A 43 -15.44 -5.25 0.91
C THR A 43 -15.58 -4.50 2.23
N TYR A 44 -15.01 -3.31 2.34
CA TYR A 44 -15.17 -2.47 3.53
C TYR A 44 -16.65 -2.28 3.89
N GLY A 45 -16.98 -2.40 5.18
CA GLY A 45 -18.37 -2.33 5.66
C GLY A 45 -19.23 -3.58 5.37
N LYS A 46 -18.65 -4.63 4.75
CA LYS A 46 -19.39 -5.86 4.36
C LYS A 46 -18.64 -7.13 4.80
N VAL A 47 -17.99 -7.08 5.95
CA VAL A 47 -17.16 -8.17 6.49
C VAL A 47 -17.64 -8.61 7.86
N GLY A 48 -17.20 -9.77 8.34
CA GLY A 48 -17.49 -10.26 9.67
C GLY A 48 -16.83 -9.42 10.76
N ALA A 49 -17.29 -9.58 12.00
CA ALA A 49 -16.73 -8.91 13.15
C ALA A 49 -15.29 -9.38 13.42
N SER A 50 -14.45 -8.44 13.81
CA SER A 50 -13.12 -8.72 14.34
C SER A 50 -13.22 -9.38 15.72
N PRO A 51 -12.27 -10.26 16.09
CA PRO A 51 -12.12 -10.71 17.48
C PRO A 51 -11.65 -9.58 18.42
N PHE A 52 -11.14 -8.46 17.85
CA PHE A 52 -10.71 -7.31 18.63
C PHE A 52 -11.83 -6.34 18.90
N THR A 53 -11.79 -5.74 20.09
CA THR A 53 -12.68 -4.67 20.51
C THR A 53 -11.99 -3.30 20.33
N MET A 54 -12.77 -2.22 20.43
CA MET A 54 -12.21 -0.86 20.46
C MET A 54 -11.26 -0.66 21.66
N LYS A 55 -11.48 -1.37 22.78
CA LYS A 55 -10.56 -1.33 23.92
C LYS A 55 -9.17 -1.90 23.56
N ASP A 56 -9.15 -2.97 22.80
CA ASP A 56 -7.89 -3.59 22.33
C ASP A 56 -7.16 -2.65 21.35
N LEU A 57 -7.91 -2.01 20.44
CA LEU A 57 -7.36 -1.01 19.54
C LEU A 57 -6.79 0.20 20.30
N ASP A 58 -7.48 0.71 21.31
CA ASP A 58 -7.00 1.84 22.12
C ASP A 58 -5.73 1.47 22.89
N ALA A 59 -5.64 0.25 23.43
CA ALA A 59 -4.42 -0.25 24.05
C ALA A 59 -3.25 -0.36 23.04
N LEU A 60 -3.52 -0.83 21.83
CA LEU A 60 -2.51 -0.90 20.77
C LEU A 60 -2.08 0.49 20.30
N LYS A 61 -3.02 1.44 20.13
CA LYS A 61 -2.71 2.86 19.85
C LYS A 61 -1.77 3.44 20.90
N ALA A 62 -2.08 3.22 22.17
CA ALA A 62 -1.23 3.68 23.28
C ALA A 62 0.17 3.05 23.23
N THR A 63 0.26 1.77 22.90
CA THR A 63 1.54 1.03 22.79
C THR A 63 2.47 1.64 21.73
N VAL A 64 1.92 2.03 20.57
CA VAL A 64 2.70 2.64 19.48
C VAL A 64 2.73 4.18 19.55
N LEU A 65 2.24 4.76 20.65
CA LEU A 65 2.14 6.22 20.84
C LEU A 65 1.36 6.93 19.72
N PHE A 66 0.28 6.30 19.24
CA PHE A 66 -0.59 6.87 18.22
C PHE A 66 -1.74 7.66 18.84
N GLY A 67 -1.89 8.91 18.43
CA GLY A 67 -2.89 9.83 18.99
C GLY A 67 -3.57 10.72 17.94
N PRO A 68 -4.40 11.68 18.38
CA PRO A 68 -5.14 12.56 17.47
C PRO A 68 -4.25 13.39 16.53
N GLU A 69 -3.01 13.72 16.95
CA GLU A 69 -2.05 14.42 16.10
C GLU A 69 -1.60 13.52 14.93
N ASP A 70 -1.38 12.22 15.18
CA ASP A 70 -1.03 11.26 14.13
C ASP A 70 -2.16 11.12 13.12
N GLU A 71 -3.42 11.07 13.56
CA GLU A 71 -4.58 11.03 12.65
C GLU A 71 -4.66 12.28 11.78
N LYS A 72 -4.34 13.47 12.32
CA LYS A 72 -4.25 14.71 11.54
C LYS A 72 -3.17 14.62 10.48
N TYR A 73 -1.97 14.13 10.83
CA TYR A 73 -0.86 14.01 9.89
C TYR A 73 -1.06 12.88 8.87
N LEU A 74 -1.79 11.82 9.20
CA LEU A 74 -2.23 10.82 8.23
C LEU A 74 -3.20 11.41 7.19
N ARG A 75 -4.17 12.23 7.61
CA ARG A 75 -5.05 12.92 6.64
C ARG A 75 -4.26 13.86 5.72
N MET A 76 -3.25 14.57 6.25
CA MET A 76 -2.34 15.38 5.45
C MET A 76 -1.53 14.50 4.48
N ALA A 77 -1.03 13.35 4.93
CA ALA A 77 -0.35 12.37 4.09
C ALA A 77 -1.26 11.85 2.97
N GLY A 78 -2.54 11.59 3.26
CA GLY A 78 -3.54 11.18 2.26
C GLY A 78 -3.70 12.19 1.12
N GLU A 79 -3.75 13.49 1.44
CA GLU A 79 -3.79 14.55 0.43
C GLU A 79 -2.51 14.62 -0.42
N VAL A 80 -1.36 14.31 0.19
CA VAL A 80 -0.08 14.25 -0.54
C VAL A 80 0.00 13.02 -1.44
N LEU A 81 -0.51 11.87 -0.99
CA LEU A 81 -0.34 10.57 -1.65
C LEU A 81 -1.41 10.27 -2.72
N LYS A 82 -2.57 10.92 -2.70
CA LYS A 82 -3.71 10.58 -3.55
C LYS A 82 -3.42 10.53 -5.05
N ASP A 83 -2.50 11.34 -5.55
CA ASP A 83 -2.06 11.36 -6.95
C ASP A 83 -0.69 10.68 -7.15
N GLN A 84 -0.14 10.06 -6.12
CA GLN A 84 1.14 9.36 -6.15
C GLN A 84 1.00 7.86 -5.85
N THR A 85 -0.20 7.38 -5.56
CA THR A 85 -0.45 5.99 -5.14
C THR A 85 0.11 4.99 -6.15
N ASP A 86 -0.07 5.22 -7.45
CA ASP A 86 0.48 4.34 -8.48
C ASP A 86 2.02 4.29 -8.46
N ALA A 87 2.68 5.43 -8.27
CA ALA A 87 4.14 5.48 -8.19
C ALA A 87 4.68 4.78 -6.92
N VAL A 88 3.95 4.88 -5.79
CA VAL A 88 4.27 4.12 -4.57
C VAL A 88 4.15 2.63 -4.82
N LEU A 89 3.06 2.21 -5.46
CA LEU A 89 2.81 0.80 -5.78
C LEU A 89 3.83 0.26 -6.78
N ASP A 90 4.22 1.02 -7.80
CA ASP A 90 5.25 0.62 -8.76
C ASP A 90 6.58 0.35 -8.06
N LEU A 91 6.96 1.20 -7.09
CA LEU A 91 8.15 0.99 -6.28
C LEU A 91 8.07 -0.31 -5.45
N TRP A 92 6.94 -0.54 -4.75
CA TRP A 92 6.80 -1.71 -3.89
C TRP A 92 6.66 -3.01 -4.68
N TYR A 93 5.92 -3.01 -5.78
CA TYR A 93 5.80 -4.20 -6.65
C TYR A 93 7.08 -4.45 -7.45
N GLY A 94 7.84 -3.42 -7.80
CA GLY A 94 9.20 -3.57 -8.34
C GLY A 94 10.12 -4.26 -7.35
N TYR A 95 10.05 -3.89 -6.05
CA TYR A 95 10.79 -4.57 -4.98
C TYR A 95 10.34 -6.04 -4.85
N VAL A 96 9.04 -6.31 -4.78
CA VAL A 96 8.51 -7.69 -4.73
C VAL A 96 8.97 -8.49 -5.94
N GLY A 97 8.85 -7.93 -7.14
CA GLY A 97 9.24 -8.57 -8.40
C GLY A 97 10.72 -8.91 -8.51
N SER A 98 11.60 -8.16 -7.84
CA SER A 98 13.04 -8.44 -7.78
C SER A 98 13.43 -9.54 -6.79
N HIS A 99 12.48 -10.07 -6.01
CA HIS A 99 12.71 -11.08 -4.98
C HIS A 99 11.87 -12.35 -5.25
N PRO A 100 12.45 -13.41 -5.86
CA PRO A 100 11.72 -14.63 -6.23
C PRO A 100 10.94 -15.27 -5.07
N HIS A 101 11.44 -15.20 -3.85
CA HIS A 101 10.78 -15.74 -2.66
C HIS A 101 9.50 -14.95 -2.27
N LEU A 102 9.36 -13.69 -2.72
CA LEU A 102 8.16 -12.89 -2.53
C LEU A 102 7.18 -13.10 -3.70
N VAL A 103 7.67 -13.15 -4.94
CA VAL A 103 6.87 -13.45 -6.13
C VAL A 103 6.16 -14.80 -6.01
N HIS A 104 6.80 -15.78 -5.33
CA HIS A 104 6.25 -17.09 -5.05
C HIS A 104 4.82 -17.05 -4.50
N TYR A 105 4.49 -16.09 -3.63
CA TYR A 105 3.16 -15.95 -3.03
C TYR A 105 2.06 -15.52 -4.02
N PHE A 106 2.43 -15.05 -5.18
CA PHE A 106 1.55 -14.63 -6.28
C PHE A 106 1.66 -15.54 -7.50
N SER A 107 2.26 -16.72 -7.32
CA SER A 107 2.57 -17.63 -8.42
C SER A 107 1.80 -18.93 -8.28
N TYR A 108 1.45 -19.53 -9.44
CA TYR A 108 0.95 -20.87 -9.54
C TYR A 108 1.86 -21.70 -10.46
N LYS A 109 2.28 -22.89 -10.02
CA LYS A 109 3.24 -23.76 -10.75
C LYS A 109 4.49 -23.01 -11.23
N GLY A 110 5.00 -22.10 -10.41
CA GLY A 110 6.21 -21.33 -10.69
C GLY A 110 6.03 -20.16 -11.67
N GLN A 111 4.82 -19.84 -12.09
CA GLN A 111 4.52 -18.70 -12.95
C GLN A 111 3.70 -17.66 -12.19
N PRO A 112 4.09 -16.36 -12.21
CA PRO A 112 3.30 -15.30 -11.63
C PRO A 112 1.91 -15.20 -12.26
N ASP A 113 0.88 -15.07 -11.44
CA ASP A 113 -0.49 -14.79 -11.86
C ASP A 113 -0.68 -13.27 -11.93
N MET A 114 -0.66 -12.72 -13.14
CA MET A 114 -0.70 -11.29 -13.38
C MET A 114 -2.08 -10.67 -13.10
N GLU A 115 -3.17 -11.41 -13.28
CA GLU A 115 -4.52 -10.94 -12.93
C GLU A 115 -4.66 -10.83 -11.41
N TYR A 116 -4.20 -11.84 -10.67
CA TYR A 116 -4.16 -11.82 -9.22
C TYR A 116 -3.28 -10.69 -8.67
N LEU A 117 -2.07 -10.52 -9.21
CA LEU A 117 -1.19 -9.41 -8.86
C LEU A 117 -1.86 -8.05 -9.08
N GLY A 118 -2.56 -7.87 -10.21
CA GLY A 118 -3.28 -6.63 -10.51
C GLY A 118 -4.42 -6.37 -9.52
N ALA A 119 -5.21 -7.38 -9.15
CA ALA A 119 -6.28 -7.26 -8.17
C ALA A 119 -5.75 -6.92 -6.77
N VAL A 120 -4.67 -7.57 -6.33
CA VAL A 120 -4.03 -7.27 -5.05
C VAL A 120 -3.43 -5.86 -5.06
N ARG A 121 -2.76 -5.45 -6.15
CA ARG A 121 -2.21 -4.10 -6.31
C ARG A 121 -3.29 -3.02 -6.14
N ALA A 122 -4.43 -3.18 -6.80
CA ALA A 122 -5.53 -2.21 -6.70
C ALA A 122 -6.05 -2.09 -5.26
N ARG A 123 -6.24 -3.20 -4.55
CA ARG A 123 -6.64 -3.21 -3.13
C ARG A 123 -5.56 -2.62 -2.22
N PHE A 124 -4.29 -2.82 -2.53
CA PHE A 124 -3.19 -2.23 -1.75
C PHE A 124 -3.16 -0.70 -1.91
N GLY A 125 -3.44 -0.18 -3.10
CA GLY A 125 -3.63 1.26 -3.31
C GLY A 125 -4.77 1.82 -2.49
N GLN A 126 -5.91 1.12 -2.44
CA GLN A 126 -7.04 1.50 -1.58
C GLN A 126 -6.67 1.47 -0.09
N TRP A 127 -5.90 0.48 0.36
CA TRP A 127 -5.42 0.40 1.74
C TRP A 127 -4.53 1.59 2.15
N ILE A 128 -3.69 2.11 1.24
CA ILE A 128 -2.92 3.34 1.50
C ILE A 128 -3.87 4.49 1.83
N MET A 129 -4.92 4.66 1.04
CA MET A 129 -5.89 5.73 1.23
C MET A 129 -6.77 5.49 2.48
N ASP A 130 -7.10 4.25 2.78
CA ASP A 130 -7.88 3.89 3.97
C ASP A 130 -7.10 4.16 5.27
N ILE A 131 -5.80 3.83 5.33
CA ILE A 131 -4.93 4.19 6.46
C ILE A 131 -4.93 5.70 6.71
N CYS A 132 -4.88 6.48 5.64
CA CYS A 132 -4.79 7.93 5.74
C CYS A 132 -6.12 8.60 6.11
N ASN A 133 -7.26 8.06 5.66
CA ASN A 133 -8.51 8.82 5.63
C ASN A 133 -9.67 8.17 6.40
N ARG A 134 -9.64 6.84 6.65
CA ARG A 134 -10.71 6.18 7.42
C ARG A 134 -10.61 6.51 8.90
N PRO A 135 -11.74 6.65 9.60
CA PRO A 135 -11.73 6.65 11.06
C PRO A 135 -11.26 5.27 11.56
N TYR A 136 -10.46 5.24 12.61
CA TYR A 136 -10.02 4.00 13.26
C TYR A 136 -11.10 3.56 14.27
N ASP A 137 -12.22 3.10 13.74
CA ASP A 137 -13.40 2.62 14.45
C ASP A 137 -13.58 1.10 14.35
N GLN A 138 -14.69 0.57 14.85
CA GLN A 138 -14.97 -0.86 14.81
C GLN A 138 -15.09 -1.40 13.37
N GLU A 139 -15.59 -0.60 12.44
CA GLU A 139 -15.71 -0.99 11.03
C GLU A 139 -14.32 -1.12 10.38
N TRP A 140 -13.42 -0.17 10.67
CA TRP A 140 -12.02 -0.24 10.26
C TRP A 140 -11.34 -1.48 10.86
N LEU A 141 -11.54 -1.74 12.15
CA LEU A 141 -10.97 -2.89 12.86
C LEU A 141 -11.47 -4.22 12.27
N ASN A 142 -12.75 -4.33 11.95
CA ASN A 142 -13.32 -5.48 11.26
C ASN A 142 -12.66 -5.69 9.89
N TYR A 143 -12.40 -4.62 9.16
CA TYR A 143 -11.76 -4.72 7.86
C TYR A 143 -10.27 -5.07 7.94
N GLN A 144 -9.54 -4.60 8.96
CA GLN A 144 -8.16 -5.05 9.19
C GLN A 144 -8.11 -6.56 9.48
N TYR A 145 -9.08 -7.09 10.22
CA TYR A 145 -9.18 -8.53 10.44
C TYR A 145 -9.48 -9.30 9.14
N GLU A 146 -10.37 -8.79 8.32
CA GLU A 146 -10.62 -9.37 6.99
C GLU A 146 -9.34 -9.42 6.13
N ILE A 147 -8.55 -8.36 6.14
CA ILE A 147 -7.26 -8.33 5.44
C ILE A 147 -6.28 -9.34 6.05
N ALA A 148 -6.26 -9.49 7.37
CA ALA A 148 -5.45 -10.51 8.05
C ALA A 148 -5.79 -11.92 7.54
N LEU A 149 -7.07 -12.27 7.46
CA LEU A 149 -7.53 -13.56 6.92
C LEU A 149 -7.14 -13.76 5.45
N ARG A 150 -7.03 -12.68 4.67
CA ARG A 150 -6.57 -12.71 3.26
C ARG A 150 -5.06 -12.88 3.10
N HIS A 151 -4.29 -12.74 4.16
CA HIS A 151 -2.88 -13.12 4.21
C HIS A 151 -2.69 -14.55 4.71
N HIS A 152 -3.64 -15.04 5.50
CA HIS A 152 -3.66 -16.38 6.07
C HIS A 152 -4.36 -17.39 5.15
N SER A 153 -4.09 -18.68 5.33
CA SER A 153 -4.69 -19.79 4.56
C SER A 153 -6.22 -19.82 4.61
N THR A 154 -6.83 -19.13 5.57
CA THR A 154 -8.28 -19.04 5.72
C THR A 154 -8.97 -18.40 4.51
N LYS A 155 -8.40 -17.33 3.95
CA LYS A 155 -9.04 -16.58 2.86
C LYS A 155 -8.12 -16.15 1.71
N LYS A 156 -6.79 -16.36 1.82
CA LYS A 156 -5.83 -15.80 0.86
C LYS A 156 -6.22 -16.05 -0.59
N ASN A 157 -6.45 -17.28 -0.95
CA ASN A 157 -6.77 -17.66 -2.33
C ASN A 157 -8.28 -17.55 -2.65
N ALA A 158 -9.13 -17.61 -1.62
CA ALA A 158 -10.58 -17.61 -1.80
C ALA A 158 -11.13 -16.27 -2.32
N THR A 159 -10.52 -15.14 -1.93
CA THR A 159 -10.96 -13.80 -2.34
C THR A 159 -10.94 -13.61 -3.86
N ASP A 160 -9.94 -14.17 -4.55
CA ASP A 160 -9.75 -14.02 -5.99
C ASP A 160 -9.99 -15.32 -6.76
N GLY A 161 -10.26 -16.43 -6.08
CA GLY A 161 -10.48 -17.74 -6.69
C GLY A 161 -9.22 -18.34 -7.33
N VAL A 162 -8.03 -18.02 -6.79
CA VAL A 162 -6.74 -18.42 -7.34
C VAL A 162 -6.15 -19.65 -6.65
N GLN A 163 -5.11 -20.24 -7.24
CA GLN A 163 -4.39 -21.40 -6.72
C GLN A 163 -2.91 -21.07 -6.40
N ALA A 164 -2.65 -19.84 -5.93
CA ALA A 164 -1.31 -19.45 -5.49
C ALA A 164 -0.94 -20.11 -4.14
N GLU A 165 0.28 -19.86 -3.65
CA GLU A 165 0.67 -20.28 -2.30
C GLU A 165 -0.41 -19.91 -1.27
N PRO A 166 -0.92 -20.86 -0.46
CA PRO A 166 -2.13 -20.64 0.32
C PRO A 166 -1.96 -19.69 1.52
N ILE A 167 -0.75 -19.35 1.91
CA ILE A 167 -0.46 -18.51 3.07
C ILE A 167 0.74 -17.62 2.80
N ILE A 168 0.67 -16.35 3.19
CA ILE A 168 1.85 -15.49 3.32
C ILE A 168 2.40 -15.69 4.74
N HIS A 169 3.65 -16.12 4.88
CA HIS A 169 4.20 -16.37 6.21
C HIS A 169 4.29 -15.07 7.05
N MET A 170 3.91 -15.13 8.32
CA MET A 170 3.88 -14.00 9.26
C MET A 170 5.16 -13.15 9.25
N ARG A 171 6.34 -13.80 9.16
CA ARG A 171 7.64 -13.10 9.10
C ARG A 171 7.72 -12.06 8.00
N TYR A 172 6.99 -12.23 6.88
CA TYR A 172 6.99 -11.25 5.80
C TYR A 172 6.04 -10.11 6.07
N LEU A 173 4.93 -10.31 6.79
CA LEU A 173 4.07 -9.21 7.24
C LEU A 173 4.85 -8.28 8.16
N VAL A 174 5.55 -8.84 9.14
CA VAL A 174 6.40 -8.05 10.05
C VAL A 174 7.59 -7.43 9.31
N GLY A 175 8.28 -8.19 8.46
CA GLY A 175 9.43 -7.71 7.70
C GLY A 175 9.10 -6.57 6.73
N PHE A 176 7.89 -6.53 6.18
CA PHE A 176 7.44 -5.48 5.25
C PHE A 176 7.20 -4.12 5.90
N ILE A 177 7.08 -4.04 7.22
CA ILE A 177 6.98 -2.76 7.94
C ILE A 177 8.12 -1.82 7.51
N PHE A 178 9.35 -2.34 7.43
CA PHE A 178 10.52 -1.52 7.10
C PHE A 178 10.47 -0.95 5.67
N PRO A 179 10.39 -1.76 4.58
CA PRO A 179 10.41 -1.21 3.22
C PRO A 179 9.21 -0.30 2.92
N ILE A 180 8.02 -0.62 3.41
CA ILE A 180 6.82 0.21 3.23
C ILE A 180 6.96 1.56 3.94
N THR A 181 7.63 1.59 5.10
CA THR A 181 7.82 2.83 5.86
C THR A 181 8.99 3.65 5.32
N ALA A 182 10.14 3.01 5.10
CA ALA A 182 11.36 3.70 4.69
C ALA A 182 11.22 4.43 3.34
N THR A 183 10.46 3.86 2.42
CA THR A 183 10.27 4.44 1.07
C THR A 183 9.22 5.55 1.03
N MET A 184 8.36 5.67 2.04
CA MET A 184 7.24 6.61 2.03
C MET A 184 7.67 8.08 2.16
N LYS A 185 8.75 8.35 2.89
CA LYS A 185 9.19 9.71 3.21
C LYS A 185 9.41 10.57 1.97
N ASP A 186 10.03 10.02 0.93
CA ASP A 186 10.33 10.74 -0.31
C ASP A 186 9.04 11.15 -1.06
N PHE A 187 7.98 10.33 -0.97
CA PHE A 187 6.68 10.69 -1.54
C PHE A 187 6.00 11.82 -0.72
N LEU A 188 6.09 11.76 0.61
CA LEU A 188 5.52 12.77 1.49
C LEU A 188 6.17 14.15 1.32
N ALA A 189 7.43 14.20 0.91
CA ALA A 189 8.16 15.45 0.67
C ALA A 189 7.78 16.19 -0.63
N LYS A 190 7.04 15.57 -1.56
CA LYS A 190 6.85 16.11 -2.93
C LYS A 190 5.87 17.29 -3.05
N LYS A 191 5.06 17.61 -2.03
CA LYS A 191 4.03 18.66 -2.12
C LYS A 191 4.42 19.97 -1.44
N GLY A 192 5.68 20.15 -1.06
CA GLY A 192 6.20 21.42 -0.51
C GLY A 192 5.82 21.70 0.95
N HIS A 193 5.42 20.68 1.70
CA HIS A 193 5.27 20.78 3.15
C HIS A 193 6.61 21.05 3.85
N SER A 194 6.56 21.62 5.07
CA SER A 194 7.79 21.82 5.85
C SER A 194 8.46 20.48 6.18
N ALA A 195 9.78 20.52 6.44
CA ALA A 195 10.50 19.31 6.85
C ALA A 195 9.91 18.72 8.13
N GLU A 196 9.42 19.55 9.06
CA GLU A 196 8.74 19.10 10.28
C GLU A 196 7.44 18.38 9.98
N ASP A 197 6.59 18.89 9.06
CA ASP A 197 5.35 18.23 8.67
C ASP A 197 5.62 16.89 7.98
N VAL A 198 6.66 16.83 7.13
CA VAL A 198 7.07 15.58 6.48
C VAL A 198 7.50 14.53 7.51
N GLU A 199 8.29 14.91 8.52
CA GLU A 199 8.68 14.01 9.61
C GLU A 199 7.46 13.53 10.41
N LYS A 200 6.51 14.40 10.72
CA LYS A 200 5.29 14.05 11.45
C LYS A 200 4.36 13.14 10.62
N MET A 201 4.18 13.43 9.33
CA MET A 201 3.45 12.54 8.42
C MET A 201 4.11 11.15 8.34
N HIS A 202 5.43 11.10 8.23
CA HIS A 202 6.18 9.86 8.15
C HIS A 202 6.12 9.06 9.47
N ALA A 203 6.23 9.73 10.62
CA ALA A 203 6.08 9.10 11.93
C ALA A 203 4.67 8.51 12.12
N ALA A 204 3.62 9.28 11.77
CA ALA A 204 2.24 8.82 11.82
C ALA A 204 2.00 7.61 10.90
N TRP A 205 2.55 7.63 9.68
CA TRP A 205 2.53 6.51 8.74
C TRP A 205 3.18 5.27 9.33
N PHE A 206 4.38 5.39 9.93
CA PHE A 206 5.08 4.27 10.55
C PHE A 206 4.26 3.63 11.68
N LYS A 207 3.70 4.45 12.58
CA LYS A 207 2.84 3.96 13.67
C LYS A 207 1.61 3.21 13.11
N ALA A 208 0.94 3.77 12.10
CA ALA A 208 -0.23 3.18 11.48
C ALA A 208 0.09 1.85 10.78
N VAL A 209 1.20 1.78 10.02
CA VAL A 209 1.66 0.53 9.39
C VAL A 209 2.02 -0.51 10.44
N THR A 210 2.67 -0.13 11.54
CA THR A 210 3.01 -1.03 12.65
C THR A 210 1.75 -1.61 13.29
N MET A 211 0.76 -0.77 13.61
CA MET A 211 -0.53 -1.26 14.15
C MET A 211 -1.21 -2.23 13.20
N THR A 212 -1.27 -1.87 11.92
CA THR A 212 -1.92 -2.68 10.89
C THR A 212 -1.23 -4.04 10.76
N ALA A 213 0.10 -4.07 10.65
CA ALA A 213 0.86 -5.31 10.56
C ALA A 213 0.71 -6.17 11.82
N THR A 214 0.65 -5.56 13.00
CA THR A 214 0.35 -6.25 14.26
C THR A 214 -1.01 -6.93 14.19
N LEU A 215 -2.08 -6.19 13.86
CA LEU A 215 -3.44 -6.76 13.74
C LEU A 215 -3.50 -7.90 12.71
N TRP A 216 -2.73 -7.82 11.62
CA TRP A 216 -2.70 -8.86 10.60
C TRP A 216 -1.98 -10.13 11.05
N CYS A 217 -1.22 -10.11 12.14
CA CYS A 217 -0.58 -11.30 12.71
C CYS A 217 -1.56 -12.20 13.50
N GLN A 218 -2.74 -11.72 13.87
CA GLN A 218 -3.68 -12.46 14.71
C GLN A 218 -4.00 -13.89 14.21
N PRO A 219 -4.30 -14.14 12.92
CA PRO A 219 -4.63 -15.49 12.47
C PRO A 219 -3.48 -16.49 12.54
N TYR A 220 -2.26 -16.05 12.84
CA TYR A 220 -1.05 -16.88 12.90
C TYR A 220 -0.68 -17.36 14.29
N VAL A 221 -1.41 -16.94 15.32
CA VAL A 221 -1.17 -17.28 16.72
C VAL A 221 -2.36 -18.02 17.30
N ASN A 222 -2.16 -18.73 18.41
CA ASN A 222 -3.24 -19.42 19.09
C ASN A 222 -4.17 -18.43 19.81
N GLU A 223 -5.39 -18.87 20.08
CA GLU A 223 -6.33 -18.10 20.89
C GLU A 223 -5.72 -17.79 22.27
N GLY A 224 -5.80 -16.52 22.66
CA GLY A 224 -5.25 -16.03 23.94
C GLY A 224 -3.76 -15.68 23.93
N GLU A 225 -3.05 -15.85 22.81
CA GLU A 225 -1.62 -15.49 22.66
C GLU A 225 -1.40 -14.18 21.91
N PHE A 226 -2.47 -13.56 21.44
CA PHE A 226 -2.40 -12.31 20.69
C PHE A 226 -2.70 -11.09 21.54
#